data_76c4292cc1ab226298496506aa97bbea
#
_entry.id   76c4292cc1ab226298496506aa97bbea
#
_cell.length_a   1.000
_cell.length_b   1.000
_cell.length_c   1.000
_cell.angle_alpha   90.00
_cell.angle_beta   90.00
_cell.angle_gamma   90.00
#
_symmetry.space_group_name_H-M   'P 1'
#
loop_
_entity.id
_entity.type
_entity.pdbx_description
1 polymer ?
#
loop_
_entity_poly.entity_id
_entity_poly.type
_entity_poly.pdbx_seq_one_letter_code
_entity_poly.pdbx_strand_id
1 'polypeptide(L)'
;KIWDNCRDSLPYPYSEDDAQQFILFVSSQNEQNNYCIEVNQEAAGNISFARGIDVERYNAELGYWLAEPYWGKGIMTQMLALAISCYFHHTDVMRICANVYAGNIASMRVLEKIGFRKCGIHRNACFKNGVFTDCHYFELLKEEFRNLVK
;
A
#
# COMPACT_ATOMS: atom_id res chain seq x y z
N LYS A 1 8.95 5.00 13.18
CA LYS A 1 7.62 5.51 12.73
C LYS A 1 7.05 4.72 11.54
N ILE A 2 7.87 4.46 10.47
CA ILE A 2 7.40 3.67 9.32
C ILE A 2 7.05 2.26 9.80
N TRP A 3 7.98 1.58 10.45
CA TRP A 3 7.80 0.23 10.96
C TRP A 3 6.59 0.06 11.90
N ASP A 4 6.28 1.07 12.72
CA ASP A 4 5.13 1.07 13.63
C ASP A 4 3.78 0.93 12.90
N ASN A 5 3.75 1.29 11.62
CA ASN A 5 2.58 1.24 10.75
C ASN A 5 2.66 0.13 9.68
N CYS A 6 3.72 -0.68 9.70
CA CYS A 6 3.90 -1.81 8.81
C CYS A 6 3.63 -3.13 9.53
N ARG A 7 3.43 -4.19 8.74
CA ARG A 7 3.31 -5.56 9.26
C ARG A 7 4.64 -6.02 9.88
N ASP A 8 4.59 -6.93 10.83
CA ASP A 8 5.79 -7.51 11.46
C ASP A 8 6.62 -8.37 10.51
N SER A 9 6.08 -8.72 9.34
CA SER A 9 6.85 -9.34 8.25
C SER A 9 7.93 -8.41 7.67
N LEU A 10 7.84 -7.08 7.89
CA LEU A 10 8.94 -6.17 7.61
C LEU A 10 9.97 -6.27 8.74
N PRO A 11 11.22 -6.70 8.47
CA PRO A 11 12.25 -6.85 9.50
C PRO A 11 12.53 -5.55 10.25
N TYR A 12 12.86 -5.69 11.55
CA TYR A 12 13.30 -4.54 12.36
C TYR A 12 14.37 -4.99 13.38
N PRO A 13 15.58 -4.40 13.37
CA PRO A 13 16.03 -3.38 12.42
C PRO A 13 16.11 -3.90 10.98
N TYR A 14 15.90 -3.02 9.99
CA TYR A 14 15.98 -3.35 8.57
C TYR A 14 17.44 -3.27 8.12
N SER A 15 17.97 -4.34 7.54
CA SER A 15 19.36 -4.45 7.10
C SER A 15 19.50 -4.31 5.58
N GLU A 16 20.74 -4.16 5.12
CA GLU A 16 21.04 -4.18 3.68
C GLU A 16 20.75 -5.55 3.06
N ASP A 17 20.99 -6.65 3.78
CA ASP A 17 20.65 -8.00 3.34
C ASP A 17 19.14 -8.16 3.14
N ASP A 18 18.30 -7.61 4.03
CA ASP A 18 16.85 -7.62 3.87
C ASP A 18 16.42 -6.88 2.60
N ALA A 19 17.07 -5.74 2.32
CA ALA A 19 16.81 -4.97 1.10
C ALA A 19 17.18 -5.77 -0.16
N GLN A 20 18.35 -6.41 -0.17
CA GLN A 20 18.80 -7.23 -1.30
C GLN A 20 17.86 -8.42 -1.54
N GLN A 21 17.46 -9.13 -0.50
CA GLN A 21 16.52 -10.24 -0.59
C GLN A 21 15.15 -9.78 -1.11
N PHE A 22 14.66 -8.64 -0.65
CA PHE A 22 13.41 -8.07 -1.14
C PHE A 22 13.50 -7.72 -2.63
N ILE A 23 14.59 -7.09 -3.09
CA ILE A 23 14.82 -6.75 -4.51
C ILE A 23 14.86 -8.01 -5.35
N LEU A 24 15.58 -9.04 -4.92
CA LEU A 24 15.64 -10.33 -5.62
C LEU A 24 14.25 -10.99 -5.71
N PHE A 25 13.51 -10.98 -4.62
CA PHE A 25 12.15 -11.51 -4.57
C PHE A 25 11.23 -10.79 -5.56
N VAL A 26 11.15 -9.46 -5.54
CA VAL A 26 10.25 -8.71 -6.44
C VAL A 26 10.68 -8.80 -7.89
N SER A 27 12.00 -8.89 -8.15
CA SER A 27 12.54 -9.04 -9.52
C SER A 27 12.26 -10.42 -10.12
N SER A 28 12.00 -11.43 -9.29
CA SER A 28 11.65 -12.78 -9.73
C SER A 28 10.16 -12.96 -10.06
N GLN A 29 9.33 -11.98 -9.72
CA GLN A 29 7.88 -12.05 -9.99
C GLN A 29 7.57 -11.82 -11.47
N ASN A 30 6.63 -12.60 -12.01
CA ASN A 30 6.18 -12.46 -13.40
C ASN A 30 5.24 -11.26 -13.61
N GLU A 31 4.59 -10.79 -12.56
CA GLU A 31 3.65 -9.66 -12.58
C GLU A 31 4.30 -8.44 -11.92
N GLN A 32 4.22 -7.29 -12.59
CA GLN A 32 4.71 -6.04 -12.01
C GLN A 32 3.71 -5.55 -10.94
N ASN A 33 3.96 -5.93 -9.71
CA ASN A 33 3.12 -5.63 -8.56
C ASN A 33 3.84 -4.80 -7.48
N ASN A 34 5.09 -4.38 -7.75
CA ASN A 34 5.88 -3.54 -6.86
C ASN A 34 6.47 -2.34 -7.63
N TYR A 35 6.39 -1.17 -7.02
CA TYR A 35 6.88 0.10 -7.60
C TYR A 35 7.74 0.82 -6.57
N CYS A 36 8.96 1.17 -6.96
CA CYS A 36 9.83 2.05 -6.18
C CYS A 36 9.40 3.51 -6.38
N ILE A 37 9.30 4.26 -5.29
CA ILE A 37 9.17 5.72 -5.34
C ILE A 37 10.57 6.30 -5.28
N GLU A 38 10.98 6.98 -6.36
CA GLU A 38 12.25 7.68 -6.44
C GLU A 38 12.03 9.18 -6.25
N VAL A 39 12.84 9.80 -5.41
CA VAL A 39 12.87 11.26 -5.22
C VAL A 39 14.33 11.70 -5.28
N ASN A 40 14.65 12.62 -6.18
CA ASN A 40 16.02 13.13 -6.39
C ASN A 40 17.06 12.00 -6.63
N GLN A 41 16.73 10.98 -7.39
CA GLN A 41 17.56 9.81 -7.69
C GLN A 41 17.85 8.88 -6.49
N GLU A 42 17.07 9.01 -5.42
CA GLU A 42 17.15 8.14 -4.25
C GLU A 42 15.85 7.36 -4.07
N ALA A 43 15.95 6.09 -3.70
CA ALA A 43 14.80 5.27 -3.36
C ALA A 43 14.18 5.79 -2.05
N ALA A 44 12.99 6.37 -2.15
CA ALA A 44 12.30 7.07 -1.06
C ALA A 44 11.10 6.31 -0.51
N GLY A 45 10.60 5.30 -1.21
CA GLY A 45 9.42 4.57 -0.80
C GLY A 45 9.08 3.39 -1.71
N ASN A 46 8.03 2.67 -1.36
CA ASN A 46 7.53 1.55 -2.14
C ASN A 46 6.00 1.53 -2.16
N ILE A 47 5.44 1.05 -3.26
CA ILE A 47 4.03 0.72 -3.43
C ILE A 47 3.96 -0.73 -3.90
N SER A 48 3.14 -1.55 -3.26
CA SER A 48 2.96 -2.95 -3.62
C SER A 48 1.50 -3.33 -3.70
N PHE A 49 1.20 -4.29 -4.58
CA PHE A 49 -0.12 -4.89 -4.75
C PHE A 49 0.02 -6.40 -4.53
N ALA A 50 -0.57 -6.91 -3.46
CA ALA A 50 -0.64 -8.34 -3.18
C ALA A 50 -1.95 -8.88 -3.77
N ARG A 51 -1.84 -9.64 -4.86
CA ARG A 51 -3.00 -10.23 -5.53
C ARG A 51 -3.62 -11.33 -4.69
N GLY A 52 -4.94 -11.36 -4.65
CA GLY A 52 -5.73 -12.46 -4.07
C GLY A 52 -5.62 -13.74 -4.90
N ILE A 53 -6.03 -14.84 -4.30
CA ILE A 53 -6.04 -16.16 -4.92
C ILE A 53 -7.47 -16.71 -4.97
N ASP A 54 -7.68 -17.76 -5.77
CA ASP A 54 -8.94 -18.48 -5.89
C ASP A 54 -10.12 -17.53 -6.21
N VAL A 55 -11.14 -17.51 -5.38
CA VAL A 55 -12.34 -16.65 -5.57
C VAL A 55 -12.03 -15.17 -5.43
N GLU A 56 -10.92 -14.81 -4.77
CA GLU A 56 -10.45 -13.43 -4.61
C GLU A 56 -9.41 -13.00 -5.64
N ARG A 57 -9.16 -13.79 -6.69
CA ARG A 57 -8.11 -13.54 -7.71
C ARG A 57 -8.22 -12.20 -8.45
N TYR A 58 -9.38 -11.56 -8.42
CA TYR A 58 -9.60 -10.23 -9.00
C TYR A 58 -9.50 -9.08 -7.99
N ASN A 59 -9.07 -9.39 -6.77
CA ASN A 59 -8.74 -8.41 -5.73
C ASN A 59 -7.24 -8.24 -5.58
N ALA A 60 -6.80 -7.08 -5.12
CA ALA A 60 -5.43 -6.88 -4.66
C ALA A 60 -5.40 -6.05 -3.37
N GLU A 61 -4.52 -6.39 -2.46
CA GLU A 61 -4.24 -5.58 -1.27
C GLU A 61 -3.11 -4.61 -1.57
N LEU A 62 -3.35 -3.33 -1.33
CA LEU A 62 -2.40 -2.25 -1.47
C LEU A 62 -1.58 -2.09 -0.19
N GLY A 63 -0.26 -2.10 -0.32
CA GLY A 63 0.69 -1.72 0.69
C GLY A 63 1.58 -0.59 0.20
N TYR A 64 1.97 0.33 1.09
CA TYR A 64 2.91 1.40 0.73
C TYR A 64 3.57 2.03 1.95
N TRP A 65 4.74 2.59 1.71
CA TRP A 65 5.45 3.43 2.67
C TRP A 65 6.27 4.49 1.95
N LEU A 66 6.56 5.59 2.65
CA LEU A 66 7.39 6.70 2.18
C LEU A 66 8.32 7.13 3.31
N ALA A 67 9.56 7.45 2.98
CA ALA A 67 10.54 7.95 3.93
C ALA A 67 10.10 9.28 4.56
N GLU A 68 10.33 9.43 5.87
CA GLU A 68 9.85 10.56 6.69
C GLU A 68 10.18 11.95 6.11
N PRO A 69 11.39 12.23 5.54
CA PRO A 69 11.71 13.53 4.97
C PRO A 69 10.77 13.98 3.84
N TYR A 70 10.02 13.05 3.27
CA TYR A 70 9.11 13.30 2.13
C TYR A 70 7.63 13.37 2.53
N TRP A 71 7.30 13.21 3.82
CA TRP A 71 5.93 13.29 4.31
C TRP A 71 5.35 14.71 4.19
N GLY A 72 4.01 14.79 4.12
CA GLY A 72 3.28 16.07 4.06
C GLY A 72 3.38 16.84 2.75
N LYS A 73 4.13 16.33 1.76
CA LYS A 73 4.38 17.00 0.47
C LYS A 73 3.46 16.54 -0.68
N GLY A 74 2.48 15.68 -0.39
CA GLY A 74 1.56 15.14 -1.40
C GLY A 74 2.14 14.06 -2.30
N ILE A 75 3.42 13.70 -2.15
CA ILE A 75 4.12 12.72 -3.00
C ILE A 75 3.39 11.38 -3.00
N MET A 76 3.08 10.81 -1.84
CA MET A 76 2.40 9.52 -1.76
C MET A 76 1.04 9.53 -2.47
N THR A 77 0.27 10.60 -2.34
CA THR A 77 -1.04 10.72 -3.01
C THR A 77 -0.89 10.67 -4.54
N GLN A 78 0.09 11.38 -5.08
CA GLN A 78 0.36 11.40 -6.52
C GLN A 78 0.88 10.05 -7.02
N MET A 79 1.84 9.46 -6.31
CA MET A 79 2.43 8.18 -6.69
C MET A 79 1.43 7.04 -6.63
N LEU A 80 0.56 7.01 -5.62
CA LEU A 80 -0.51 6.02 -5.54
C LEU A 80 -1.51 6.16 -6.68
N ALA A 81 -1.92 7.37 -7.04
CA ALA A 81 -2.82 7.58 -8.17
C ALA A 81 -2.23 7.03 -9.47
N LEU A 82 -0.94 7.28 -9.72
CA LEU A 82 -0.23 6.74 -10.88
C LEU A 82 -0.09 5.21 -10.84
N ALA A 83 0.35 4.66 -9.71
CA ALA A 83 0.55 3.22 -9.56
C ALA A 83 -0.78 2.44 -9.69
N ILE A 84 -1.87 2.93 -9.09
CA ILE A 84 -3.21 2.34 -9.19
C ILE A 84 -3.72 2.40 -10.64
N SER A 85 -3.53 3.52 -11.33
CA SER A 85 -3.90 3.66 -12.74
C SER A 85 -3.15 2.64 -13.60
N CYS A 86 -1.84 2.54 -13.41
CA CYS A 86 -1.00 1.59 -14.11
C CYS A 86 -1.41 0.14 -13.81
N TYR A 87 -1.60 -0.20 -12.55
CA TYR A 87 -1.97 -1.55 -12.12
C TYR A 87 -3.35 -1.98 -12.66
N PHE A 88 -4.35 -1.12 -12.57
CA PHE A 88 -5.67 -1.38 -13.16
C PHE A 88 -5.66 -1.48 -14.68
N HIS A 89 -4.72 -0.79 -15.35
CA HIS A 89 -4.61 -0.86 -16.81
C HIS A 89 -4.00 -2.19 -17.28
N HIS A 90 -2.96 -2.66 -16.57
CA HIS A 90 -2.19 -3.84 -16.97
C HIS A 90 -2.67 -5.15 -16.38
N THR A 91 -3.67 -5.12 -15.49
CA THR A 91 -4.21 -6.31 -14.85
C THR A 91 -5.73 -6.43 -15.01
N ASP A 92 -6.25 -7.62 -14.72
CA ASP A 92 -7.68 -7.91 -14.66
C ASP A 92 -8.27 -7.69 -13.25
N VAL A 93 -7.50 -7.11 -12.32
CA VAL A 93 -7.97 -6.76 -10.99
C VAL A 93 -9.11 -5.76 -11.07
N MET A 94 -10.17 -6.03 -10.31
CA MET A 94 -11.40 -5.23 -10.30
C MET A 94 -11.56 -4.41 -9.01
N ARG A 95 -10.86 -4.81 -7.94
CA ARG A 95 -10.95 -4.18 -6.63
C ARG A 95 -9.58 -4.12 -5.96
N ILE A 96 -9.23 -2.96 -5.44
CA ILE A 96 -8.07 -2.76 -4.57
C ILE A 96 -8.59 -2.48 -3.16
N CYS A 97 -8.06 -3.18 -2.16
CA CYS A 97 -8.32 -2.92 -0.76
C CYS A 97 -7.04 -2.45 -0.04
N ALA A 98 -7.20 -1.77 1.07
CA ALA A 98 -6.12 -1.34 1.94
C ALA A 98 -6.53 -1.44 3.40
N ASN A 99 -5.63 -1.92 4.23
CA ASN A 99 -5.83 -2.10 5.66
C ASN A 99 -4.94 -1.12 6.43
N VAL A 100 -5.53 -0.31 7.30
CA VAL A 100 -4.83 0.78 7.99
C VAL A 100 -5.07 0.67 9.49
N TYR A 101 -3.99 0.66 10.29
CA TYR A 101 -4.09 0.70 11.75
C TYR A 101 -4.73 2.02 12.21
N ALA A 102 -5.57 1.96 13.23
CA ALA A 102 -6.39 3.10 13.68
C ALA A 102 -5.58 4.38 13.97
N GLY A 103 -4.33 4.25 14.43
CA GLY A 103 -3.44 5.39 14.70
C GLY A 103 -2.86 6.06 13.45
N ASN A 104 -2.94 5.43 12.27
CA ASN A 104 -2.31 5.95 11.04
C ASN A 104 -3.27 6.84 10.24
N ILE A 105 -3.66 7.96 10.83
CA ILE A 105 -4.57 8.94 10.22
C ILE A 105 -4.04 9.49 8.89
N ALA A 106 -2.71 9.63 8.77
CA ALA A 106 -2.10 10.13 7.55
C ALA A 106 -2.36 9.20 6.34
N SER A 107 -2.22 7.89 6.54
CA SER A 107 -2.53 6.89 5.51
C SER A 107 -4.01 6.92 5.13
N MET A 108 -4.93 6.99 6.10
CA MET A 108 -6.37 7.07 5.82
C MET A 108 -6.70 8.28 4.94
N ARG A 109 -6.15 9.46 5.27
CA ARG A 109 -6.35 10.68 4.46
C ARG A 109 -5.80 10.57 3.04
N VAL A 110 -4.69 9.86 2.87
CA VAL A 110 -4.13 9.61 1.52
C VAL A 110 -5.09 8.75 0.71
N LEU A 111 -5.60 7.66 1.28
CA LEU A 111 -6.56 6.77 0.62
C LEU A 111 -7.86 7.50 0.24
N GLU A 112 -8.43 8.25 1.16
CA GLU A 112 -9.64 9.04 0.92
C GLU A 112 -9.46 10.05 -0.23
N LYS A 113 -8.31 10.73 -0.30
CA LYS A 113 -8.00 11.69 -1.38
C LYS A 113 -7.92 11.04 -2.76
N ILE A 114 -7.61 9.76 -2.84
CA ILE A 114 -7.51 9.01 -4.09
C ILE A 114 -8.87 8.39 -4.47
N GLY A 115 -9.86 8.48 -3.57
CA GLY A 115 -11.20 7.96 -3.81
C GLY A 115 -11.49 6.61 -3.17
N PHE A 116 -10.60 6.10 -2.31
CA PHE A 116 -10.94 4.92 -1.51
C PHE A 116 -12.08 5.23 -0.55
N ARG A 117 -12.99 4.29 -0.42
CA ARG A 117 -14.08 4.33 0.52
C ARG A 117 -13.75 3.45 1.73
N LYS A 118 -13.95 3.96 2.94
CA LYS A 118 -13.89 3.16 4.15
C LYS A 118 -15.10 2.24 4.21
N CYS A 119 -14.86 0.93 4.23
CA CYS A 119 -15.92 -0.08 4.20
C CYS A 119 -16.12 -0.79 5.54
N GLY A 120 -15.23 -0.62 6.51
CA GLY A 120 -15.40 -1.22 7.83
C GLY A 120 -14.29 -0.93 8.82
N ILE A 121 -14.53 -1.39 10.06
CA ILE A 121 -13.55 -1.39 11.14
C ILE A 121 -13.59 -2.78 11.78
N HIS A 122 -12.45 -3.45 11.83
CA HIS A 122 -12.27 -4.66 12.62
C HIS A 122 -11.62 -4.28 13.95
N ARG A 123 -12.39 -4.42 15.04
CA ARG A 123 -11.94 -4.03 16.38
C ARG A 123 -10.91 -5.02 16.92
N ASN A 124 -9.83 -4.49 17.49
CA ASN A 124 -8.72 -5.27 18.06
C ASN A 124 -8.14 -6.32 17.08
N ALA A 125 -8.20 -6.05 15.78
CA ALA A 125 -7.82 -7.02 14.74
C ALA A 125 -6.30 -7.09 14.52
N CYS A 126 -5.55 -6.12 15.00
CA CYS A 126 -4.11 -6.06 14.85
C CYS A 126 -3.43 -5.98 16.22
N PHE A 127 -2.30 -6.68 16.34
CA PHE A 127 -1.44 -6.59 17.51
C PHE A 127 -0.10 -6.03 17.09
N LYS A 128 0.27 -4.85 17.59
CA LYS A 128 1.52 -4.16 17.25
C LYS A 128 2.12 -3.50 18.48
N ASN A 129 3.44 -3.65 18.69
CA ASN A 129 4.15 -3.06 19.83
C ASN A 129 3.52 -3.38 21.19
N GLY A 130 3.03 -4.61 21.37
CA GLY A 130 2.40 -5.05 22.63
C GLY A 130 0.96 -4.57 22.84
N VAL A 131 0.34 -3.92 21.85
CA VAL A 131 -1.01 -3.35 21.97
C VAL A 131 -1.91 -3.86 20.87
N PHE A 132 -3.16 -4.22 21.23
CA PHE A 132 -4.22 -4.46 20.26
C PHE A 132 -4.74 -3.13 19.72
N THR A 133 -4.93 -3.07 18.40
CA THR A 133 -5.45 -1.89 17.72
C THR A 133 -6.50 -2.29 16.69
N ASP A 134 -7.42 -1.38 16.42
CA ASP A 134 -8.39 -1.55 15.36
C ASP A 134 -7.73 -1.45 13.98
N CYS A 135 -8.29 -2.17 13.01
CA CYS A 135 -7.90 -2.10 11.63
C CYS A 135 -9.04 -1.52 10.79
N HIS A 136 -8.76 -0.44 10.08
CA HIS A 136 -9.71 0.23 9.20
C HIS A 136 -9.54 -0.29 7.78
N TYR A 137 -10.63 -0.76 7.19
CA TYR A 137 -10.66 -1.34 5.86
C TYR A 137 -11.16 -0.33 4.84
N PHE A 138 -10.39 -0.17 3.78
CA PHE A 138 -10.67 0.70 2.64
C PHE A 138 -10.73 -0.10 1.35
N GLU A 139 -11.53 0.35 0.41
CA GLU A 139 -11.65 -0.27 -0.91
C GLU A 139 -11.81 0.77 -2.01
N LEU A 140 -11.38 0.40 -3.21
CA LEU A 140 -11.55 1.15 -4.44
C LEU A 140 -11.86 0.19 -5.59
N LEU A 141 -12.97 0.37 -6.26
CA LEU A 141 -13.33 -0.40 -7.43
C LEU A 141 -12.74 0.23 -8.71
N LYS A 142 -12.34 -0.60 -9.65
CA LYS A 142 -11.77 -0.17 -10.93
C LYS A 142 -12.69 0.81 -11.67
N GLU A 143 -13.98 0.59 -11.61
CA GLU A 143 -14.99 1.45 -12.24
C GLU A 143 -15.08 2.83 -11.55
N GLU A 144 -15.04 2.86 -10.21
CA GLU A 144 -15.04 4.09 -9.42
C GLU A 144 -13.81 4.94 -9.74
N PHE A 145 -12.62 4.32 -9.80
CA PHE A 145 -11.38 5.02 -10.14
C PHE A 145 -11.41 5.63 -11.55
N ARG A 146 -11.95 4.91 -12.55
CA ARG A 146 -12.10 5.43 -13.92
C ARG A 146 -12.96 6.68 -13.99
N ASN A 147 -13.93 6.83 -13.11
CA ASN A 147 -14.81 8.00 -13.06
C ASN A 147 -14.15 9.21 -12.39
N LEU A 148 -13.12 9.01 -11.56
CA LEU A 148 -12.38 10.06 -10.89
C LEU A 148 -11.29 10.70 -11.78
N VAL A 149 -10.77 9.97 -12.77
CA VAL A 149 -9.66 10.40 -13.65
C VAL A 149 -10.15 10.90 -15.02
N LYS A 150 -11.45 11.04 -15.23
CA LYS A 150 -12.04 11.73 -16.38
C LYS A 150 -12.07 13.23 -16.16
#